data_fd159fbf38aa0e72056c0505877a77ae
#
_entry.id   fd159fbf38aa0e72056c0505877a77ae
#
_cell.length_a   1.000
_cell.length_b   1.000
_cell.length_c   1.000
_cell.angle_alpha   90.00
_cell.angle_beta   90.00
_cell.angle_gamma   90.00
#
_symmetry.space_group_name_H-M   'P 1'
#
loop_
_entity.id
_entity.type
_entity.pdbx_description
1 polymer ?
#
loop_
_entity_poly.entity_id
_entity_poly.type
_entity_poly.pdbx_seq_one_letter_code
_entity_poly.pdbx_strand_id
1 'polypeptide(L)'
;MLRDVNDVDTSAVVLGHHLALPVLTGPASFHDRVHPEGEIAVARGVKEVGGAAVIQGRASQPLPEVMEAADGAPCFFQLYTAMDADGKTMDKPCA
;
A
#
# COMPACT_ATOMS: atom_id res chain seq x y z
N MET A 1 7.48 -28.85 -24.46
CA MET A 1 6.36 -28.27 -25.22
C MET A 1 6.59 -26.78 -25.29
N LEU A 2 6.74 -26.22 -26.47
CA LEU A 2 6.89 -24.78 -26.69
C LEU A 2 5.51 -24.14 -26.62
N ARG A 3 5.36 -23.06 -25.83
CA ARG A 3 4.15 -22.25 -25.77
C ARG A 3 4.43 -20.91 -26.40
N ASP A 4 3.44 -20.35 -27.09
CA ASP A 4 3.48 -18.96 -27.53
C ASP A 4 3.38 -18.05 -26.28
N VAL A 5 4.35 -17.13 -26.13
CA VAL A 5 4.46 -16.19 -25.03
C VAL A 5 4.46 -14.72 -25.51
N ASN A 6 3.96 -14.47 -26.70
CA ASN A 6 3.91 -13.12 -27.28
C ASN A 6 2.91 -12.21 -26.54
N ASP A 7 1.80 -12.79 -26.07
CA ASP A 7 0.78 -12.10 -25.30
C ASP A 7 0.84 -12.56 -23.84
N VAL A 8 1.45 -11.73 -22.99
CA VAL A 8 1.53 -11.97 -21.54
C VAL A 8 0.54 -11.05 -20.81
N ASP A 9 -0.41 -11.66 -20.11
CA ASP A 9 -1.31 -10.95 -19.20
C ASP A 9 -0.79 -11.12 -17.77
N THR A 10 -0.36 -10.02 -17.15
CA THR A 10 0.13 -9.98 -15.77
C THR A 10 -0.95 -9.56 -14.78
N SER A 11 -2.17 -9.26 -15.25
CA SER A 11 -3.26 -8.82 -14.39
C SER A 11 -3.65 -9.88 -13.36
N ALA A 12 -4.11 -9.42 -12.21
CA ALA A 12 -4.60 -10.26 -11.13
C ALA A 12 -5.75 -9.58 -10.39
N VAL A 13 -6.55 -10.38 -9.69
CA VAL A 13 -7.56 -9.87 -8.75
C VAL A 13 -7.10 -10.16 -7.35
N VAL A 14 -6.91 -9.11 -6.54
CA VAL A 14 -6.48 -9.21 -5.15
C VAL A 14 -7.52 -8.53 -4.27
N LEU A 15 -8.12 -9.27 -3.35
CA LEU A 15 -9.16 -8.78 -2.44
C LEU A 15 -10.27 -7.97 -3.15
N GLY A 16 -10.71 -8.44 -4.32
CA GLY A 16 -11.74 -7.80 -5.14
C GLY A 16 -11.26 -6.64 -6.02
N HIS A 17 -9.99 -6.29 -5.99
CA HIS A 17 -9.40 -5.24 -6.82
C HIS A 17 -8.65 -5.82 -8.01
N HIS A 18 -8.92 -5.29 -9.21
CA HIS A 18 -8.18 -5.63 -10.41
C HIS A 18 -6.86 -4.86 -10.46
N LEU A 19 -5.75 -5.59 -10.56
CA LEU A 19 -4.42 -5.02 -10.69
C LEU A 19 -3.86 -5.35 -12.07
N ALA A 20 -3.39 -4.35 -12.79
CA ALA A 20 -2.69 -4.54 -14.06
C ALA A 20 -1.30 -5.16 -13.83
N LEU A 21 -0.64 -4.76 -12.74
CA LEU A 21 0.61 -5.32 -12.24
C LEU A 21 0.33 -6.04 -10.91
N PRO A 22 0.60 -7.35 -10.79
CA PRO A 22 0.26 -8.13 -9.59
C PRO A 22 1.30 -7.92 -8.47
N VAL A 23 1.56 -6.66 -8.13
CA VAL A 23 2.55 -6.26 -7.14
C VAL A 23 1.90 -5.33 -6.13
N LEU A 24 2.12 -5.63 -4.86
CA LEU A 24 1.79 -4.76 -3.75
C LEU A 24 3.08 -4.27 -3.09
N THR A 25 3.15 -2.98 -2.77
CA THR A 25 4.27 -2.49 -1.95
C THR A 25 4.11 -2.97 -0.52
N GLY A 26 5.20 -3.43 0.09
CA GLY A 26 5.20 -3.80 1.51
C GLY A 26 5.04 -2.56 2.40
N PRO A 27 4.36 -2.70 3.55
CA PRO A 27 4.27 -1.60 4.51
C PRO A 27 5.64 -1.34 5.14
N ALA A 28 6.12 -0.11 5.04
CA ALA A 28 7.37 0.32 5.64
C ALA A 28 7.20 1.65 6.37
N SER A 29 7.97 1.83 7.44
CA SER A 29 8.00 3.07 8.20
C SER A 29 9.08 4.01 7.67
N PHE A 30 8.94 5.30 8.00
CA PHE A 30 9.98 6.30 7.78
C PHE A 30 10.35 6.51 6.32
N HIS A 31 9.39 6.46 5.41
CA HIS A 31 9.62 6.76 4.00
C HIS A 31 10.17 8.18 3.79
N ASP A 32 9.79 9.13 4.64
CA ASP A 32 10.27 10.53 4.64
C ASP A 32 11.80 10.65 4.82
N ARG A 33 12.43 9.66 5.46
CA ARG A 33 13.89 9.61 5.60
C ARG A 33 14.61 9.25 4.31
N VAL A 34 13.90 8.64 3.37
CA VAL A 34 14.44 8.21 2.08
C VAL A 34 14.04 9.17 0.98
N HIS A 35 12.80 9.67 1.03
CA HIS A 35 12.27 10.59 0.04
C HIS A 35 11.32 11.61 0.70
N PRO A 36 11.42 12.91 0.36
CA PRO A 36 10.60 13.95 1.01
C PRO A 36 9.09 13.74 0.93
N GLU A 37 8.60 13.18 -0.17
CA GLU A 37 7.16 12.88 -0.34
C GLU A 37 6.72 11.57 0.34
N GLY A 38 7.65 10.75 0.85
CA GLY A 38 7.34 9.56 1.61
C GLY A 38 6.31 8.64 0.94
N GLU A 39 5.25 8.30 1.67
CA GLU A 39 4.19 7.41 1.20
C GLU A 39 3.36 8.00 0.05
N ILE A 40 3.34 9.32 -0.13
CA ILE A 40 2.70 10.00 -1.26
C ILE A 40 3.36 9.59 -2.57
N ALA A 41 4.70 9.54 -2.61
CA ALA A 41 5.44 9.09 -3.79
C ALA A 41 5.15 7.62 -4.11
N VAL A 42 5.04 6.78 -3.08
CA VAL A 42 4.69 5.35 -3.22
C VAL A 42 3.29 5.20 -3.81
N ALA A 43 2.31 5.90 -3.26
CA ALA A 43 0.92 5.86 -3.74
C ALA A 43 0.81 6.29 -5.21
N ARG A 44 1.51 7.34 -5.58
CA ARG A 44 1.57 7.82 -6.97
C ARG A 44 2.20 6.79 -7.90
N GLY A 45 3.32 6.18 -7.47
CA GLY A 45 4.02 5.15 -8.26
C GLY A 45 3.18 3.90 -8.50
N VAL A 46 2.48 3.39 -7.48
CA VAL A 46 1.62 2.21 -7.66
C VAL A 46 0.41 2.48 -8.56
N LYS A 47 -0.12 3.71 -8.53
CA LYS A 47 -1.16 4.13 -9.47
C LYS A 47 -0.69 4.05 -10.92
N GLU A 48 0.51 4.57 -11.20
CA GLU A 48 1.06 4.61 -12.56
C GLU A 48 1.26 3.21 -13.14
N VAL A 49 1.67 2.25 -12.31
CA VAL A 49 1.93 0.87 -12.79
C VAL A 49 0.73 -0.06 -12.65
N GLY A 50 -0.37 0.38 -12.09
CA GLY A 50 -1.56 -0.44 -11.88
C GLY A 50 -1.39 -1.52 -10.79
N GLY A 51 -0.54 -1.27 -9.81
CA GLY A 51 -0.36 -2.11 -8.63
C GLY A 51 -1.25 -1.67 -7.46
N ALA A 52 -0.85 -2.04 -6.23
CA ALA A 52 -1.51 -1.61 -5.01
C ALA A 52 -0.48 -1.21 -3.94
N ALA A 53 -0.88 -0.33 -3.02
CA ALA A 53 -0.05 0.05 -1.89
C ALA A 53 -0.55 -0.57 -0.59
N VAL A 54 0.37 -0.98 0.28
CA VAL A 54 0.06 -1.26 1.68
C VAL A 54 0.67 -0.14 2.52
N ILE A 55 -0.19 0.68 3.12
CA ILE A 55 0.22 1.83 3.94
C ILE A 55 0.32 1.39 5.39
N GLN A 56 1.41 1.73 6.01
CA GLN A 56 1.68 1.39 7.39
C GLN A 56 0.97 2.34 8.36
N GLY A 57 0.51 1.83 9.51
CA GLY A 57 -0.21 2.61 10.52
C GLY A 57 0.61 3.73 11.19
N ARG A 58 1.93 3.75 10.98
CA ARG A 58 2.85 4.82 11.39
C ARG A 58 3.48 5.48 10.16
N ALA A 59 2.66 5.76 9.16
CA ALA A 59 3.10 6.47 7.97
C ALA A 59 3.67 7.84 8.33
N SER A 60 4.65 8.29 7.59
CA SER A 60 5.28 9.60 7.78
C SER A 60 4.45 10.74 7.19
N GLN A 61 3.52 10.41 6.28
CA GLN A 61 2.64 11.36 5.62
C GLN A 61 1.18 11.17 6.08
N PRO A 62 0.37 12.24 6.12
CA PRO A 62 -1.04 12.14 6.46
C PRO A 62 -1.79 11.22 5.50
N LEU A 63 -2.57 10.28 6.04
CA LEU A 63 -3.32 9.32 5.24
C LEU A 63 -4.23 9.96 4.16
N PRO A 64 -4.96 11.06 4.44
CA PRO A 64 -5.77 11.72 3.41
C PRO A 64 -4.96 12.15 2.18
N GLU A 65 -3.76 12.70 2.37
CA GLU A 65 -2.89 13.13 1.28
C GLU A 65 -2.34 11.93 0.47
N VAL A 66 -2.03 10.84 1.17
CA VAL A 66 -1.62 9.59 0.52
C VAL A 66 -2.75 9.03 -0.34
N MET A 67 -3.98 9.03 0.18
CA MET A 67 -5.16 8.55 -0.56
C MET A 67 -5.51 9.44 -1.76
N GLU A 68 -5.33 10.75 -1.63
CA GLU A 68 -5.49 11.67 -2.77
C GLU A 68 -4.46 11.38 -3.86
N ALA A 69 -3.20 11.14 -3.48
CA ALA A 69 -2.14 10.78 -4.43
C ALA A 69 -2.36 9.42 -5.09
N ALA A 70 -2.98 8.47 -4.38
CA ALA A 70 -3.36 7.18 -4.92
C ALA A 70 -4.45 7.28 -6.02
N ASP A 71 -5.30 8.29 -5.95
CA ASP A 71 -6.32 8.64 -6.95
C ASP A 71 -7.05 7.41 -7.51
N GLY A 72 -7.65 6.63 -6.61
CA GLY A 72 -8.39 5.41 -6.92
C GLY A 72 -7.57 4.12 -7.04
N ALA A 73 -6.24 4.17 -6.96
CA ALA A 73 -5.45 2.95 -6.85
C ALA A 73 -5.75 2.23 -5.53
N PRO A 74 -5.80 0.89 -5.52
CA PRO A 74 -6.07 0.16 -4.29
C PRO A 74 -5.00 0.40 -3.22
N CYS A 75 -5.46 0.82 -2.04
CA CYS A 75 -4.61 0.98 -0.87
C CYS A 75 -5.15 0.14 0.28
N PHE A 76 -4.28 -0.65 0.87
CA PHE A 76 -4.55 -1.42 2.07
C PHE A 76 -3.85 -0.78 3.25
N PHE A 77 -4.47 -0.83 4.42
CA PHE A 77 -3.91 -0.25 5.62
C PHE A 77 -3.44 -1.35 6.56
N GLN A 78 -2.17 -1.27 6.97
CA GLN A 78 -1.62 -2.18 7.98
C GLN A 78 -2.01 -1.67 9.37
N LEU A 79 -2.85 -2.44 10.06
CA LEU A 79 -3.21 -2.18 11.44
C LEU A 79 -2.26 -2.92 12.39
N TYR A 80 -1.66 -2.18 13.31
CA TYR A 80 -0.98 -2.77 14.46
C TYR A 80 -1.95 -2.84 15.63
N THR A 81 -2.12 -4.03 16.17
CA THR A 81 -2.78 -4.23 17.46
C THR A 81 -1.71 -4.28 18.54
N ALA A 82 -1.58 -3.23 19.33
CA ALA A 82 -0.77 -3.27 20.53
C ALA A 82 -1.67 -3.69 21.72
N MET A 83 -1.23 -4.67 22.47
CA MET A 83 -1.83 -5.02 23.76
C MET A 83 -1.04 -4.32 24.87
N ASP A 84 -1.74 -3.79 25.87
CA ASP A 84 -1.13 -3.36 27.12
C ASP A 84 -0.73 -4.57 27.98
N ALA A 85 -0.06 -4.30 29.10
CA ALA A 85 0.36 -5.34 30.04
C ALA A 85 -0.80 -6.17 30.63
N ASP A 86 -2.04 -5.65 30.53
CA ASP A 86 -3.26 -6.30 31.01
C ASP A 86 -4.01 -7.06 29.89
N GLY A 87 -3.42 -7.15 28.69
CA GLY A 87 -3.99 -7.86 27.55
C GLY A 87 -5.14 -7.14 26.85
N LYS A 88 -5.34 -5.85 27.12
CA LYS A 88 -6.31 -5.02 26.41
C LYS A 88 -5.71 -4.43 25.16
N THR A 89 -6.49 -4.43 24.08
CA THR A 89 -6.09 -3.76 22.86
C THR A 89 -5.98 -2.25 23.13
N MET A 90 -4.80 -1.70 22.91
CA MET A 90 -4.63 -0.24 22.95
C MET A 90 -5.21 0.36 21.68
N ASP A 91 -6.43 0.86 21.75
CA ASP A 91 -7.00 1.76 20.75
C ASP A 91 -6.23 3.09 20.82
N LYS A 92 -5.07 3.14 20.16
CA LYS A 92 -4.51 4.43 19.80
C LYS A 92 -5.20 4.88 18.52
N PRO A 93 -5.98 5.96 18.55
CA PRO A 93 -6.46 6.55 17.32
C PRO A 93 -5.26 6.85 16.43
N CYS A 94 -5.35 6.46 15.17
CA CYS A 94 -4.40 6.89 14.16
C CYS A 94 -4.41 8.42 14.15
N ALA A 95 -3.36 9.00 14.70
CA ALA A 95 -3.20 10.44 14.67
C ALA A 95 -2.82 10.88 13.25
#